data_1f39483f1305f024edadc1bfc9d9c67b
#
_entry.id   1f39483f1305f024edadc1bfc9d9c67b
#
_cell.length_a   1.000
_cell.length_b   1.000
_cell.length_c   1.000
_cell.angle_alpha   90.00
_cell.angle_beta   90.00
_cell.angle_gamma   90.00
#
_symmetry.space_group_name_H-M   'P 1'
#
loop_
_entity.id
_entity.type
_entity.pdbx_description
1 polymer ?
#
loop_
_entity_poly.entity_id
_entity_poly.type
_entity_poly.pdbx_seq_one_letter_code
_entity_poly.pdbx_strand_id
1 'polypeptide(L)'
;MDAIEIATLLPGAEPFSDSNINQTWKGHVRTVTDTVVVFAKIIEPREICVEAFCATLGRQLGIPIPKPFLILADSSTLNVVPEGQHALMFGSEDAAYPSFRRYANCVESYEKLQNFKASLDVGVFDEWIANHDRNVGNILYDGGDDFLFIDHGLAIPQGLQAHTPASDNNILRVLFAIKSEMEKFRDLRTTSQTITPMYRALNLQEIMASTQASRFIPDAVIKEILSFLTDRLSSIETLIRSRLCISQMDMF
;
A
#
# COMPACT_ATOMS: atom_id res chain seq x y z
N MET A 1 13.96 -3.22 13.47
CA MET A 1 12.70 -3.34 12.69
C MET A 1 12.00 -4.60 13.12
N ASP A 2 10.71 -4.52 13.46
CA ASP A 2 9.95 -5.70 13.83
C ASP A 2 9.56 -6.45 12.54
N ALA A 3 9.75 -7.78 12.55
CA ALA A 3 9.30 -8.62 11.46
C ALA A 3 7.77 -8.58 11.37
N ILE A 4 7.22 -8.81 10.16
CA ILE A 4 5.78 -8.98 10.00
C ILE A 4 5.29 -10.11 10.91
N GLU A 5 4.21 -9.88 11.60
CA GLU A 5 3.70 -10.85 12.56
C GLU A 5 2.94 -11.97 11.84
N ILE A 6 3.26 -13.22 12.21
CA ILE A 6 2.53 -14.39 11.74
C ILE A 6 1.43 -14.69 12.75
N ALA A 7 0.20 -14.81 12.26
CA ALA A 7 -0.97 -15.06 13.08
C ALA A 7 -1.74 -16.28 12.57
N THR A 8 -2.58 -16.85 13.43
CA THR A 8 -3.48 -17.95 13.07
C THR A 8 -4.91 -17.43 13.07
N LEU A 9 -5.65 -17.68 11.99
CA LEU A 9 -7.07 -17.34 11.91
C LEU A 9 -7.84 -18.17 12.92
N LEU A 10 -8.76 -17.53 13.62
CA LEU A 10 -9.67 -18.20 14.56
C LEU A 10 -11.00 -18.54 13.88
N PRO A 11 -11.72 -19.57 14.38
CA PRO A 11 -13.06 -19.90 13.87
C PRO A 11 -14.02 -18.72 14.01
N GLY A 12 -14.97 -18.62 13.05
CA GLY A 12 -15.99 -17.56 13.04
C GLY A 12 -15.63 -16.37 12.15
N ALA A 13 -14.64 -16.49 11.27
CA ALA A 13 -14.40 -15.49 10.24
C ALA A 13 -15.58 -15.43 9.24
N GLU A 14 -16.06 -14.22 8.98
CA GLU A 14 -17.20 -13.97 8.09
C GLU A 14 -16.74 -13.41 6.74
N PRO A 15 -17.32 -13.87 5.62
CA PRO A 15 -17.04 -13.29 4.32
C PRO A 15 -17.39 -11.81 4.30
N PHE A 16 -16.44 -10.99 3.82
CA PHE A 16 -16.62 -9.56 3.68
C PHE A 16 -16.83 -9.21 2.21
N SER A 17 -18.07 -8.80 1.89
CA SER A 17 -18.49 -8.46 0.54
C SER A 17 -18.68 -6.95 0.38
N ASP A 18 -17.61 -6.22 0.18
CA ASP A 18 -17.66 -4.80 -0.19
C ASP A 18 -17.01 -4.60 -1.57
N SER A 19 -17.67 -5.12 -2.62
CA SER A 19 -17.22 -5.01 -4.04
C SER A 19 -15.74 -5.38 -4.28
N ASN A 20 -15.17 -6.23 -3.44
CA ASN A 20 -13.79 -6.69 -3.57
C ASN A 20 -13.66 -7.73 -4.67
N ILE A 21 -12.59 -7.62 -5.47
CA ILE A 21 -12.24 -8.61 -6.50
C ILE A 21 -11.79 -9.91 -5.82
N ASN A 22 -11.04 -9.80 -4.74
CA ASN A 22 -10.51 -10.93 -3.99
C ASN A 22 -11.44 -11.36 -2.85
N GLN A 23 -11.51 -12.67 -2.60
CA GLN A 23 -12.24 -13.19 -1.45
C GLN A 23 -11.59 -12.68 -0.16
N THR A 24 -12.35 -11.92 0.59
CA THR A 24 -11.91 -11.28 1.84
C THR A 24 -12.81 -11.75 2.99
N TRP A 25 -12.22 -11.95 4.14
CA TRP A 25 -12.92 -12.29 5.38
C TRP A 25 -12.57 -11.28 6.47
N LYS A 26 -13.58 -10.94 7.28
CA LYS A 26 -13.36 -10.27 8.56
C LYS A 26 -13.38 -11.31 9.66
N GLY A 27 -12.35 -11.34 10.48
CA GLY A 27 -12.23 -12.35 11.55
C GLY A 27 -11.21 -11.97 12.60
N HIS A 28 -11.12 -12.81 13.61
CA HIS A 28 -10.11 -12.71 14.64
C HIS A 28 -8.90 -13.56 14.28
N VAL A 29 -7.72 -13.02 14.54
CA VAL A 29 -6.47 -13.78 14.46
C VAL A 29 -5.78 -13.80 15.82
N ARG A 30 -5.18 -14.92 16.15
CA ARG A 30 -4.32 -15.07 17.32
C ARG A 30 -2.88 -14.82 16.90
N THR A 31 -2.28 -13.81 17.50
CA THR A 31 -0.86 -13.51 17.43
C THR A 31 -0.12 -14.18 18.60
N VAL A 32 1.17 -13.88 18.77
CA VAL A 32 1.94 -14.38 19.91
C VAL A 32 1.44 -13.78 21.25
N THR A 33 1.00 -12.53 21.22
CA THR A 33 0.64 -11.78 22.43
C THR A 33 -0.85 -11.53 22.60
N ASP A 34 -1.59 -11.38 21.48
CA ASP A 34 -2.94 -10.85 21.49
C ASP A 34 -3.87 -11.57 20.52
N THR A 35 -5.15 -11.21 20.60
CA THR A 35 -6.16 -11.50 19.58
C THR A 35 -6.61 -10.21 18.95
N VAL A 36 -6.51 -10.12 17.61
CA VAL A 36 -6.75 -8.90 16.84
C VAL A 36 -7.82 -9.15 15.77
N VAL A 37 -8.67 -8.16 15.50
CA VAL A 37 -9.61 -8.20 14.36
C VAL A 37 -8.88 -7.78 13.11
N VAL A 38 -9.05 -8.54 12.04
CA VAL A 38 -8.38 -8.31 10.75
C VAL A 38 -9.34 -8.46 9.57
N PHE A 39 -8.97 -7.83 8.47
CA PHE A 39 -9.43 -8.20 7.13
C PHE A 39 -8.36 -9.05 6.47
N ALA A 40 -8.70 -10.30 6.16
CA ALA A 40 -7.79 -11.28 5.59
C ALA A 40 -8.25 -11.71 4.21
N LYS A 41 -7.33 -11.85 3.24
CA LYS A 41 -7.62 -12.25 1.86
C LYS A 41 -6.73 -13.38 1.39
N ILE A 42 -7.33 -14.32 0.65
CA ILE A 42 -6.61 -15.35 -0.08
C ILE A 42 -6.27 -14.77 -1.45
N ILE A 43 -4.99 -14.64 -1.71
CA ILE A 43 -4.43 -14.09 -2.93
C ILE A 43 -3.18 -14.89 -3.33
N GLU A 44 -2.68 -14.69 -4.54
CA GLU A 44 -1.49 -15.37 -5.02
C GLU A 44 -0.25 -15.04 -4.19
N PRO A 45 0.71 -15.97 -4.03
CA PRO A 45 1.90 -15.78 -3.19
C PRO A 45 2.70 -14.52 -3.52
N ARG A 46 2.82 -14.15 -4.81
CA ARG A 46 3.48 -12.91 -5.23
C ARG A 46 2.71 -11.68 -4.73
N GLU A 47 1.40 -11.71 -4.80
CA GLU A 47 0.55 -10.62 -4.33
C GLU A 47 0.63 -10.50 -2.80
N ILE A 48 0.67 -11.62 -2.05
CA ILE A 48 0.93 -11.62 -0.59
C ILE A 48 2.27 -10.93 -0.30
N CYS A 49 3.32 -11.26 -1.06
CA CYS A 49 4.62 -10.64 -0.89
C CYS A 49 4.60 -9.13 -1.14
N VAL A 50 3.96 -8.69 -2.23
CA VAL A 50 3.85 -7.27 -2.58
C VAL A 50 3.06 -6.51 -1.52
N GLU A 51 1.90 -7.03 -1.08
CA GLU A 51 1.11 -6.45 0.01
C GLU A 51 1.92 -6.30 1.29
N ALA A 52 2.53 -7.40 1.75
CA ALA A 52 3.30 -7.42 2.99
C ALA A 52 4.49 -6.45 2.93
N PHE A 53 5.20 -6.45 1.80
CA PHE A 53 6.35 -5.59 1.62
C PHE A 53 5.97 -4.11 1.51
N CYS A 54 4.99 -3.76 0.68
CA CYS A 54 4.56 -2.37 0.52
C CYS A 54 3.94 -1.82 1.82
N ALA A 55 3.15 -2.63 2.55
CA ALA A 55 2.61 -2.21 3.83
C ALA A 55 3.72 -1.96 4.88
N THR A 56 4.70 -2.88 4.97
CA THR A 56 5.83 -2.73 5.91
C THR A 56 6.70 -1.52 5.53
N LEU A 57 7.02 -1.37 4.23
CA LEU A 57 7.80 -0.26 3.69
C LEU A 57 7.12 1.09 3.95
N GLY A 58 5.82 1.19 3.64
CA GLY A 58 5.06 2.42 3.84
C GLY A 58 4.96 2.82 5.32
N ARG A 59 4.71 1.85 6.21
CA ARG A 59 4.70 2.09 7.66
C ARG A 59 6.06 2.60 8.18
N GLN A 60 7.15 2.08 7.66
CA GLN A 60 8.49 2.57 8.02
C GLN A 60 8.75 4.00 7.56
N LEU A 61 8.12 4.42 6.47
CA LEU A 61 8.12 5.79 5.98
C LEU A 61 7.13 6.71 6.71
N GLY A 62 6.37 6.19 7.68
CA GLY A 62 5.35 6.95 8.40
C GLY A 62 4.05 7.15 7.62
N ILE A 63 3.86 6.42 6.51
CA ILE A 63 2.59 6.41 5.78
C ILE A 63 1.55 5.68 6.64
N PRO A 64 0.35 6.24 6.81
CA PRO A 64 -0.68 5.64 7.63
C PRO A 64 -1.30 4.42 6.93
N ILE A 65 -0.75 3.26 7.25
CA ILE A 65 -1.17 1.94 6.76
C ILE A 65 -1.48 1.07 7.99
N PRO A 66 -2.62 0.36 8.02
CA PRO A 66 -2.93 -0.59 9.09
C PRO A 66 -1.84 -1.65 9.25
N LYS A 67 -1.70 -2.20 10.44
CA LYS A 67 -0.69 -3.24 10.72
C LYS A 67 -0.90 -4.46 9.83
N PRO A 68 0.11 -4.89 9.05
CA PRO A 68 0.01 -6.07 8.21
C PRO A 68 0.30 -7.35 8.98
N PHE A 69 -0.30 -8.47 8.53
CA PHE A 69 -0.11 -9.81 9.06
C PHE A 69 0.05 -10.83 7.93
N LEU A 70 0.87 -11.85 8.17
CA LEU A 70 0.77 -13.12 7.46
C LEU A 70 -0.11 -14.06 8.29
N ILE A 71 -1.17 -14.59 7.70
CA ILE A 71 -2.18 -15.35 8.42
C ILE A 71 -2.22 -16.77 7.90
N LEU A 72 -2.19 -17.73 8.81
CA LEU A 72 -2.40 -19.15 8.52
C LEU A 72 -3.84 -19.53 8.84
N ALA A 73 -4.51 -20.16 7.88
CA ALA A 73 -5.85 -20.71 8.02
C ALA A 73 -5.87 -22.17 7.57
N ASP A 74 -6.81 -22.94 8.10
CA ASP A 74 -7.08 -24.32 7.70
C ASP A 74 -8.59 -24.57 7.54
N SER A 75 -8.97 -25.79 7.22
CA SER A 75 -10.38 -26.17 6.99
C SER A 75 -11.26 -26.01 8.25
N SER A 76 -10.69 -25.97 9.45
CA SER A 76 -11.45 -25.74 10.68
C SER A 76 -11.80 -24.28 10.91
N THR A 77 -11.08 -23.37 10.25
CA THR A 77 -11.25 -21.92 10.37
C THR A 77 -11.90 -21.30 9.12
N LEU A 78 -11.63 -21.86 7.94
CA LEU A 78 -12.23 -21.43 6.67
C LEU A 78 -12.65 -22.64 5.84
N ASN A 79 -13.93 -22.74 5.53
CA ASN A 79 -14.51 -23.82 4.76
C ASN A 79 -14.04 -23.89 3.28
N VAL A 80 -13.42 -22.83 2.77
CA VAL A 80 -12.82 -22.79 1.44
C VAL A 80 -11.44 -23.43 1.38
N VAL A 81 -10.82 -23.71 2.53
CA VAL A 81 -9.54 -24.43 2.63
C VAL A 81 -9.83 -25.93 2.68
N PRO A 82 -9.29 -26.74 1.75
CA PRO A 82 -9.51 -28.19 1.76
C PRO A 82 -9.02 -28.86 3.06
N GLU A 83 -9.68 -29.95 3.44
CA GLU A 83 -9.29 -30.72 4.64
C GLU A 83 -7.84 -31.20 4.54
N GLY A 84 -7.10 -31.04 5.66
CA GLY A 84 -5.68 -31.39 5.73
C GLY A 84 -4.73 -30.42 5.04
N GLN A 85 -5.23 -29.32 4.49
CA GLN A 85 -4.43 -28.27 3.87
C GLN A 85 -4.40 -26.99 4.74
N HIS A 86 -3.42 -26.15 4.48
CA HIS A 86 -3.30 -24.81 5.04
C HIS A 86 -3.26 -23.76 3.95
N ALA A 87 -3.87 -22.63 4.18
CA ALA A 87 -3.78 -21.45 3.33
C ALA A 87 -2.94 -20.37 4.00
N LEU A 88 -2.02 -19.76 3.26
CA LEU A 88 -1.37 -18.52 3.64
C LEU A 88 -2.21 -17.37 3.10
N MET A 89 -2.54 -16.42 3.96
CA MET A 89 -3.33 -15.24 3.63
C MET A 89 -2.54 -13.97 3.96
N PHE A 90 -2.82 -12.89 3.27
CA PHE A 90 -2.46 -11.56 3.71
C PHE A 90 -3.60 -10.97 4.55
N GLY A 91 -3.27 -10.30 5.65
CA GLY A 91 -4.24 -9.59 6.46
C GLY A 91 -3.76 -8.21 6.89
N SER A 92 -4.73 -7.33 7.14
CA SER A 92 -4.49 -6.03 7.76
C SER A 92 -5.42 -5.84 8.97
N GLU A 93 -4.90 -5.19 10.01
CA GLU A 93 -5.67 -4.86 11.21
C GLU A 93 -6.91 -4.06 10.85
N ASP A 94 -8.05 -4.36 11.48
CA ASP A 94 -9.26 -3.56 11.36
C ASP A 94 -9.08 -2.23 12.11
N ALA A 95 -8.92 -1.17 11.36
CA ALA A 95 -8.83 0.19 11.89
C ALA A 95 -10.17 0.76 12.37
N ALA A 96 -11.27 0.03 12.19
CA ALA A 96 -12.64 0.49 12.43
C ALA A 96 -13.05 1.74 11.60
N TYR A 97 -12.31 2.07 10.55
CA TYR A 97 -12.64 3.17 9.65
C TYR A 97 -13.41 2.64 8.44
N PRO A 98 -14.49 3.29 8.01
CA PRO A 98 -15.18 2.94 6.78
C PRO A 98 -14.34 3.30 5.56
N SER A 99 -14.64 2.65 4.43
CA SER A 99 -14.07 3.03 3.13
C SER A 99 -14.48 4.46 2.76
N PHE A 100 -13.51 5.24 2.24
CA PHE A 100 -13.74 6.59 1.72
C PHE A 100 -14.76 6.63 0.58
N ARG A 101 -15.06 5.48 -0.06
CA ARG A 101 -16.14 5.36 -1.04
C ARG A 101 -17.48 5.90 -0.52
N ARG A 102 -17.75 5.78 0.78
CA ARG A 102 -18.97 6.33 1.41
C ARG A 102 -19.04 7.85 1.35
N TYR A 103 -17.91 8.50 1.19
CA TYR A 103 -17.74 9.96 1.17
C TYR A 103 -17.37 10.49 -0.22
N ALA A 104 -17.30 9.63 -1.24
CA ALA A 104 -16.81 9.98 -2.58
C ALA A 104 -17.64 11.06 -3.30
N ASN A 105 -18.87 11.33 -2.86
CA ASN A 105 -19.72 12.41 -3.39
C ASN A 105 -19.66 13.69 -2.54
N CYS A 106 -18.83 13.74 -1.50
CA CYS A 106 -18.70 14.88 -0.60
C CYS A 106 -17.44 15.68 -0.93
N VAL A 107 -17.61 16.90 -1.44
CA VAL A 107 -16.49 17.79 -1.81
C VAL A 107 -15.59 18.06 -0.60
N GLU A 108 -16.18 18.32 0.57
CA GLU A 108 -15.46 18.59 1.81
C GLU A 108 -14.53 17.44 2.22
N SER A 109 -14.94 16.20 1.99
CA SER A 109 -14.10 15.03 2.28
C SER A 109 -12.87 14.95 1.34
N TYR A 110 -13.03 15.35 0.08
CA TYR A 110 -11.89 15.47 -0.84
C TYR A 110 -10.96 16.62 -0.44
N GLU A 111 -11.48 17.76 -0.01
CA GLU A 111 -10.67 18.87 0.51
C GLU A 111 -9.86 18.43 1.73
N LYS A 112 -10.45 17.63 2.63
CA LYS A 112 -9.73 17.05 3.76
C LYS A 112 -8.62 16.10 3.31
N LEU A 113 -8.89 15.22 2.34
CA LEU A 113 -7.85 14.35 1.77
C LEU A 113 -6.71 15.15 1.12
N GLN A 114 -7.03 16.24 0.40
CA GLN A 114 -6.02 17.12 -0.21
C GLN A 114 -5.16 17.84 0.81
N ASN A 115 -5.75 18.23 1.93
CA ASN A 115 -5.06 18.93 3.02
C ASN A 115 -4.45 17.99 4.07
N PHE A 116 -4.66 16.69 3.93
CA PHE A 116 -4.09 15.70 4.85
C PHE A 116 -2.57 15.71 4.75
N LYS A 117 -1.92 15.81 5.91
CA LYS A 117 -0.46 16.01 6.02
C LYS A 117 0.38 14.98 5.27
N ALA A 118 -0.11 13.74 5.13
CA ALA A 118 0.62 12.67 4.46
C ALA A 118 0.25 12.50 2.98
N SER A 119 -0.66 13.30 2.42
CA SER A 119 -1.16 13.07 1.04
C SER A 119 -0.05 13.17 -0.02
N LEU A 120 0.92 14.06 0.14
CA LEU A 120 2.06 14.11 -0.76
C LEU A 120 2.94 12.86 -0.62
N ASP A 121 3.25 12.46 0.61
CA ASP A 121 4.07 11.26 0.88
C ASP A 121 3.41 10.01 0.31
N VAL A 122 2.09 9.86 0.50
CA VAL A 122 1.31 8.75 -0.08
C VAL A 122 1.34 8.77 -1.60
N GLY A 123 1.14 9.94 -2.21
CA GLY A 123 1.18 10.07 -3.67
C GLY A 123 2.55 9.75 -4.26
N VAL A 124 3.64 10.20 -3.62
CA VAL A 124 5.01 9.86 -4.02
C VAL A 124 5.30 8.38 -3.80
N PHE A 125 4.83 7.81 -2.69
CA PHE A 125 4.95 6.39 -2.41
C PHE A 125 4.22 5.54 -3.45
N ASP A 126 2.96 5.85 -3.75
CA ASP A 126 2.19 5.15 -4.78
C ASP A 126 2.87 5.23 -6.16
N GLU A 127 3.50 6.38 -6.50
CA GLU A 127 4.30 6.47 -7.72
C GLU A 127 5.55 5.59 -7.66
N TRP A 128 6.25 5.55 -6.52
CA TRP A 128 7.46 4.73 -6.36
C TRP A 128 7.17 3.24 -6.46
N ILE A 129 6.14 2.75 -5.78
CA ILE A 129 5.74 1.34 -5.85
C ILE A 129 4.90 1.02 -7.11
N ALA A 130 4.66 2.01 -7.98
CA ALA A 130 3.80 1.92 -9.16
C ALA A 130 2.39 1.38 -8.84
N ASN A 131 1.80 1.82 -7.73
CA ASN A 131 0.44 1.47 -7.35
C ASN A 131 -0.57 2.25 -8.18
N HIS A 132 -1.15 1.60 -9.18
CA HIS A 132 -2.13 2.20 -10.09
C HIS A 132 -3.58 1.98 -9.64
N ASP A 133 -3.79 1.19 -8.59
CA ASP A 133 -5.14 0.82 -8.09
C ASP A 133 -5.55 1.59 -6.82
N ARG A 134 -4.92 2.73 -6.51
CA ARG A 134 -5.35 3.58 -5.40
C ARG A 134 -6.68 4.26 -5.70
N ASN A 135 -7.76 3.52 -5.60
CA ASN A 135 -9.13 4.05 -5.74
C ASN A 135 -9.73 4.42 -4.37
N VAL A 136 -10.92 5.02 -4.37
CA VAL A 136 -11.63 5.44 -3.14
C VAL A 136 -11.99 4.26 -2.21
N GLY A 137 -12.02 3.03 -2.71
CA GLY A 137 -12.21 1.81 -1.92
C GLY A 137 -10.98 1.46 -1.09
N ASN A 138 -9.79 1.84 -1.57
CA ASN A 138 -8.48 1.54 -1.00
C ASN A 138 -7.97 2.66 -0.07
N ILE A 139 -8.87 3.56 0.33
CA ILE A 139 -8.68 4.61 1.33
C ILE A 139 -9.71 4.39 2.42
N LEU A 140 -9.28 4.37 3.68
CA LEU A 140 -10.15 4.36 4.84
C LEU A 140 -10.16 5.76 5.45
N TYR A 141 -11.32 6.19 5.97
CA TYR A 141 -11.52 7.53 6.50
C TYR A 141 -12.39 7.51 7.74
N ASP A 142 -11.93 8.13 8.82
CA ASP A 142 -12.63 8.16 10.11
C ASP A 142 -13.85 9.09 10.13
N GLY A 143 -14.05 9.90 9.07
CA GLY A 143 -15.07 10.96 9.01
C GLY A 143 -14.59 12.30 9.61
N GLY A 144 -13.41 12.32 10.24
CA GLY A 144 -12.76 13.49 10.83
C GLY A 144 -11.59 14.00 9.98
N ASP A 145 -10.37 13.77 10.45
CA ASP A 145 -9.17 14.26 9.81
C ASP A 145 -8.14 13.16 9.52
N ASP A 146 -8.45 11.88 9.83
CA ASP A 146 -7.52 10.78 9.69
C ASP A 146 -7.88 9.85 8.52
N PHE A 147 -6.86 9.50 7.75
CA PHE A 147 -6.92 8.59 6.62
C PHE A 147 -5.94 7.46 6.79
N LEU A 148 -6.33 6.26 6.32
CA LEU A 148 -5.45 5.12 6.20
C LEU A 148 -5.50 4.57 4.77
N PHE A 149 -4.40 4.02 4.31
CA PHE A 149 -4.23 3.55 2.93
C PHE A 149 -4.00 2.04 2.93
N ILE A 150 -4.80 1.31 2.17
CA ILE A 150 -4.80 -0.15 2.12
C ILE A 150 -4.68 -0.64 0.67
N ASP A 151 -4.52 -1.93 0.51
CA ASP A 151 -4.55 -2.62 -0.79
C ASP A 151 -3.42 -2.21 -1.75
N HIS A 152 -2.27 -2.83 -1.57
CA HIS A 152 -1.07 -2.61 -2.39
C HIS A 152 -0.77 -3.82 -3.29
N GLY A 153 -1.65 -4.83 -3.36
CA GLY A 153 -1.37 -6.09 -4.04
C GLY A 153 -1.07 -5.95 -5.53
N LEU A 154 -1.66 -4.94 -6.18
CA LEU A 154 -1.42 -4.62 -7.59
C LEU A 154 -0.25 -3.65 -7.81
N ALA A 155 0.46 -3.25 -6.75
CA ALA A 155 1.71 -2.50 -6.89
C ALA A 155 2.82 -3.37 -7.51
N ILE A 156 3.88 -2.72 -7.97
CA ILE A 156 5.05 -3.38 -8.59
C ILE A 156 4.61 -4.31 -9.73
N PRO A 157 3.91 -3.78 -10.77
CA PRO A 157 3.37 -4.60 -11.85
C PRO A 157 4.49 -5.31 -12.62
N GLN A 158 4.28 -6.60 -12.91
CA GLN A 158 5.24 -7.35 -13.71
C GLN A 158 5.37 -6.77 -15.12
N GLY A 159 6.60 -6.66 -15.60
CA GLY A 159 6.90 -6.15 -16.94
C GLY A 159 6.88 -4.62 -17.07
N LEU A 160 6.47 -3.87 -16.05
CA LEU A 160 6.59 -2.41 -16.06
C LEU A 160 8.06 -2.01 -15.93
N GLN A 161 8.52 -1.14 -16.83
CA GLN A 161 9.86 -0.59 -16.75
C GLN A 161 9.96 0.45 -15.62
N ALA A 162 11.07 0.46 -14.89
CA ALA A 162 11.25 1.33 -13.72
C ALA A 162 11.09 2.83 -14.00
N HIS A 163 11.42 3.28 -15.21
CA HIS A 163 11.29 4.68 -15.64
C HIS A 163 9.91 5.05 -16.24
N THR A 164 9.00 4.06 -16.38
CA THR A 164 7.67 4.28 -16.93
C THR A 164 6.71 4.68 -15.79
N PRO A 165 5.94 5.77 -15.92
CA PRO A 165 4.92 6.13 -14.94
C PRO A 165 3.93 4.98 -14.72
N ALA A 166 3.40 4.84 -13.50
CA ALA A 166 2.23 3.99 -13.27
C ALA A 166 1.08 4.43 -14.19
N SER A 167 0.14 3.55 -14.51
CA SER A 167 -0.97 3.90 -15.40
C SER A 167 -1.86 5.01 -14.82
N ASP A 168 -2.01 5.05 -13.49
CA ASP A 168 -2.66 6.13 -12.76
C ASP A 168 -1.97 6.39 -11.41
N ASN A 169 -2.18 7.57 -10.82
CA ASN A 169 -1.85 7.92 -9.46
C ASN A 169 -2.93 8.87 -8.94
N ASN A 170 -3.98 8.29 -8.39
CA ASN A 170 -5.17 9.03 -7.98
C ASN A 170 -4.88 10.06 -6.89
N ILE A 171 -3.97 9.78 -5.96
CA ILE A 171 -3.64 10.74 -4.88
C ILE A 171 -2.97 11.98 -5.46
N LEU A 172 -1.95 11.83 -6.31
CA LEU A 172 -1.32 12.99 -6.94
C LEU A 172 -2.27 13.73 -7.86
N ARG A 173 -3.13 13.03 -8.59
CA ARG A 173 -4.15 13.64 -9.44
C ARG A 173 -5.11 14.51 -8.64
N VAL A 174 -5.63 14.01 -7.52
CA VAL A 174 -6.53 14.75 -6.61
C VAL A 174 -5.79 15.92 -5.96
N LEU A 175 -4.57 15.67 -5.46
CA LEU A 175 -3.75 16.67 -4.79
C LEU A 175 -3.39 17.85 -5.70
N PHE A 176 -3.04 17.57 -6.97
CA PHE A 176 -2.57 18.60 -7.89
C PHE A 176 -3.68 19.28 -8.71
N ALA A 177 -4.91 18.74 -8.66
CA ALA A 177 -6.03 19.33 -9.41
C ALA A 177 -6.34 20.79 -9.02
N ILE A 178 -6.09 21.14 -7.76
CA ILE A 178 -6.41 22.48 -7.21
C ILE A 178 -5.18 23.34 -6.91
N LYS A 179 -3.97 22.76 -6.99
CA LYS A 179 -2.72 23.49 -6.65
C LYS A 179 -2.29 24.43 -7.78
N SER A 180 -1.87 25.61 -7.37
CA SER A 180 -1.17 26.55 -8.25
C SER A 180 0.19 25.99 -8.68
N GLU A 181 0.75 26.50 -9.79
CA GLU A 181 2.07 26.07 -10.27
C GLU A 181 3.16 26.26 -9.19
N MET A 182 3.09 27.34 -8.40
CA MET A 182 4.05 27.58 -7.31
C MET A 182 3.97 26.49 -6.22
N GLU A 183 2.77 26.03 -5.87
CA GLU A 183 2.58 24.94 -4.90
C GLU A 183 3.08 23.61 -5.45
N LYS A 184 2.82 23.32 -6.74
CA LYS A 184 3.36 22.14 -7.42
C LYS A 184 4.89 22.15 -7.43
N PHE A 185 5.54 23.29 -7.69
CA PHE A 185 6.99 23.43 -7.60
C PHE A 185 7.51 23.21 -6.19
N ARG A 186 6.79 23.69 -5.17
CA ARG A 186 7.13 23.43 -3.75
C ARG A 186 7.06 21.94 -3.44
N ASP A 187 6.01 21.25 -3.88
CA ASP A 187 5.85 19.80 -3.68
C ASP A 187 6.95 19.01 -4.39
N LEU A 188 7.29 19.38 -5.64
CA LEU A 188 8.41 18.77 -6.35
C LEU A 188 9.74 18.97 -5.62
N ARG A 189 9.98 20.16 -5.09
CA ARG A 189 11.17 20.46 -4.26
C ARG A 189 11.17 19.62 -2.98
N THR A 190 10.04 19.49 -2.30
CA THR A 190 9.89 18.64 -1.11
C THR A 190 10.18 17.18 -1.46
N THR A 191 9.66 16.69 -2.60
CA THR A 191 9.94 15.34 -3.09
C THR A 191 11.44 15.13 -3.30
N SER A 192 12.11 16.04 -4.01
CA SER A 192 13.54 15.95 -4.29
C SER A 192 14.42 16.05 -3.06
N GLN A 193 14.14 17.01 -2.18
CA GLN A 193 15.04 17.40 -1.08
C GLN A 193 14.77 16.67 0.24
N THR A 194 13.57 16.13 0.41
CA THR A 194 13.16 15.48 1.66
C THR A 194 12.74 14.03 1.45
N ILE A 195 11.74 13.77 0.60
CA ILE A 195 11.15 12.44 0.47
C ILE A 195 12.13 11.46 -0.21
N THR A 196 12.67 11.83 -1.36
CA THR A 196 13.60 10.96 -2.10
C THR A 196 14.86 10.58 -1.30
N PRO A 197 15.52 11.49 -0.57
CA PRO A 197 16.61 11.12 0.32
C PRO A 197 16.22 10.14 1.43
N MET A 198 15.03 10.29 2.02
CA MET A 198 14.50 9.32 3.00
C MET A 198 14.35 7.93 2.39
N TYR A 199 13.80 7.83 1.18
CA TYR A 199 13.63 6.56 0.47
C TYR A 199 14.99 5.90 0.15
N ARG A 200 15.98 6.70 -0.27
CA ARG A 200 17.35 6.22 -0.55
C ARG A 200 18.08 5.70 0.69
N ALA A 201 17.72 6.18 1.87
CA ALA A 201 18.31 5.74 3.13
C ALA A 201 17.77 4.39 3.62
N LEU A 202 16.70 3.86 3.02
CA LEU A 202 16.09 2.61 3.43
C LEU A 202 16.91 1.40 2.99
N ASN A 203 17.01 0.41 3.87
CA ASN A 203 17.52 -0.90 3.52
C ASN A 203 16.38 -1.80 3.02
N LEU A 204 16.10 -1.76 1.72
CA LEU A 204 15.01 -2.53 1.11
C LEU A 204 15.18 -4.05 1.32
N GLN A 205 16.41 -4.55 1.38
CA GLN A 205 16.68 -5.97 1.62
C GLN A 205 16.28 -6.38 3.04
N GLU A 206 16.59 -5.55 4.04
CA GLU A 206 16.20 -5.79 5.42
C GLU A 206 14.67 -5.72 5.60
N ILE A 207 14.02 -4.74 4.95
CA ILE A 207 12.56 -4.62 4.96
C ILE A 207 11.93 -5.86 4.30
N MET A 208 12.44 -6.30 3.15
CA MET A 208 11.96 -7.51 2.49
C MET A 208 12.17 -8.76 3.37
N ALA A 209 13.32 -8.89 4.00
CA ALA A 209 13.60 -10.00 4.91
C ALA A 209 12.62 -10.02 6.09
N SER A 210 12.22 -8.85 6.62
CA SER A 210 11.27 -8.75 7.71
C SER A 210 9.86 -9.23 7.34
N THR A 211 9.51 -9.29 6.05
CA THR A 211 8.23 -9.86 5.57
C THR A 211 8.23 -11.38 5.48
N GLN A 212 9.35 -12.05 5.71
CA GLN A 212 9.51 -13.49 5.59
C GLN A 212 9.14 -14.07 4.20
N ALA A 213 9.14 -13.24 3.16
CA ALA A 213 8.74 -13.60 1.79
C ALA A 213 9.52 -14.80 1.23
N SER A 214 10.80 -14.96 1.58
CA SER A 214 11.63 -16.11 1.17
C SER A 214 11.11 -17.49 1.58
N ARG A 215 10.11 -17.53 2.49
CA ARG A 215 9.48 -18.78 2.92
C ARG A 215 8.41 -19.28 1.94
N PHE A 216 7.89 -18.42 1.07
CA PHE A 216 6.75 -18.77 0.21
C PHE A 216 6.85 -18.29 -1.24
N ILE A 217 7.89 -17.49 -1.59
CA ILE A 217 8.17 -17.12 -2.99
C ILE A 217 9.64 -17.34 -3.33
N PRO A 218 9.96 -17.59 -4.63
CA PRO A 218 11.33 -17.76 -5.09
C PRO A 218 12.19 -16.49 -4.93
N ASP A 219 13.46 -16.66 -4.60
CA ASP A 219 14.43 -15.56 -4.49
C ASP A 219 14.55 -14.72 -5.76
N ALA A 220 14.31 -15.29 -6.94
CA ALA A 220 14.31 -14.56 -8.20
C ALA A 220 13.23 -13.47 -8.24
N VAL A 221 12.03 -13.77 -7.72
CA VAL A 221 10.92 -12.81 -7.63
C VAL A 221 11.24 -11.70 -6.62
N ILE A 222 11.85 -12.06 -5.47
CA ILE A 222 12.31 -11.07 -4.48
C ILE A 222 13.32 -10.11 -5.11
N LYS A 223 14.31 -10.64 -5.83
CA LYS A 223 15.32 -9.83 -6.53
C LYS A 223 14.71 -8.91 -7.57
N GLU A 224 13.73 -9.40 -8.35
CA GLU A 224 12.99 -8.58 -9.32
C GLU A 224 12.31 -7.38 -8.66
N ILE A 225 11.56 -7.62 -7.55
CA ILE A 225 10.88 -6.57 -6.79
C ILE A 225 11.87 -5.52 -6.26
N LEU A 226 12.96 -5.96 -5.65
CA LEU A 226 13.97 -5.08 -5.07
C LEU A 226 14.71 -4.26 -6.15
N SER A 227 15.07 -4.89 -7.27
CA SER A 227 15.70 -4.20 -8.41
C SER A 227 14.76 -3.15 -8.99
N PHE A 228 13.49 -3.50 -9.23
CA PHE A 228 12.50 -2.56 -9.75
C PHE A 228 12.41 -1.29 -8.90
N LEU A 229 12.29 -1.43 -7.57
CA LEU A 229 12.19 -0.27 -6.68
C LEU A 229 13.49 0.55 -6.62
N THR A 230 14.63 -0.12 -6.61
CA THR A 230 15.94 0.56 -6.61
C THR A 230 16.13 1.38 -7.88
N ASP A 231 15.83 0.78 -9.04
CA ASP A 231 15.94 1.44 -10.34
C ASP A 231 14.94 2.58 -10.47
N ARG A 232 13.68 2.36 -10.01
CA ARG A 232 12.62 3.35 -10.07
C ARG A 232 12.90 4.58 -9.20
N LEU A 233 13.60 4.40 -8.09
CA LEU A 233 13.98 5.50 -7.21
C LEU A 233 14.91 6.51 -7.91
N SER A 234 15.73 6.06 -8.88
CA SER A 234 16.55 6.96 -9.69
C SER A 234 15.70 7.85 -10.63
N SER A 235 14.51 7.41 -10.98
CA SER A 235 13.58 8.11 -11.90
C SER A 235 12.45 8.86 -11.18
N ILE A 236 12.33 8.75 -9.86
CA ILE A 236 11.15 9.20 -9.11
C ILE A 236 10.81 10.68 -9.34
N GLU A 237 11.82 11.55 -9.36
CA GLU A 237 11.61 13.00 -9.60
C GLU A 237 11.03 13.27 -10.99
N THR A 238 11.52 12.56 -12.01
CA THR A 238 11.00 12.67 -13.38
C THR A 238 9.56 12.14 -13.46
N LEU A 239 9.27 11.03 -12.77
CA LEU A 239 7.94 10.46 -12.70
C LEU A 239 6.94 11.42 -12.03
N ILE A 240 7.30 12.00 -10.88
CA ILE A 240 6.47 13.00 -10.21
C ILE A 240 6.30 14.26 -11.06
N ARG A 241 7.36 14.74 -11.71
CA ARG A 241 7.29 15.89 -12.60
C ARG A 241 6.29 15.66 -13.75
N SER A 242 6.26 14.46 -14.33
CA SER A 242 5.30 14.12 -15.37
C SER A 242 3.85 14.16 -14.88
N ARG A 243 3.60 13.82 -13.61
CA ARG A 243 2.27 13.93 -12.97
C ARG A 243 1.82 15.37 -12.74
N LEU A 244 2.77 16.25 -12.51
CA LEU A 244 2.50 17.66 -12.26
C LEU A 244 2.13 18.43 -13.54
N CYS A 245 2.32 17.85 -14.72
CA CYS A 245 2.18 18.53 -16.02
C CYS A 245 2.99 19.85 -16.10
N ILE A 246 4.10 19.96 -15.33
CA ILE A 246 4.98 21.13 -15.37
C ILE A 246 5.81 21.06 -16.66
N SER A 247 5.62 22.04 -17.55
CA SER A 247 6.43 22.14 -18.76
C SER A 247 7.89 22.47 -18.40
N GLN A 248 8.85 21.96 -19.16
CA GLN A 248 10.27 22.27 -18.98
C GLN A 248 10.63 23.74 -19.25
N MET A 249 9.69 24.54 -19.77
CA MET A 249 9.94 25.93 -20.18
C MET A 249 10.05 26.93 -19.02
N ASP A 250 9.68 26.57 -17.79
CA ASP A 250 9.54 27.53 -16.69
C ASP A 250 10.75 27.53 -15.72
N MET A 251 11.94 27.11 -16.20
CA MET A 251 13.16 27.07 -15.39
C MET A 251 14.21 28.13 -15.75
N PHE A 252 13.78 29.31 -16.22
CA PHE A 252 14.70 30.44 -16.45
C PHE A 252 14.21 31.71 -15.75
#